data_4160da711cba2a6dda48e97d5abb7bc0
#
_entry.id   4160da711cba2a6dda48e97d5abb7bc0
#
_cell.length_a   1.000
_cell.length_b   1.000
_cell.length_c   1.000
_cell.angle_alpha   90.00
_cell.angle_beta   90.00
_cell.angle_gamma   90.00
#
_symmetry.space_group_name_H-M   'P 1'
#
loop_
_entity.id
_entity.type
_entity.pdbx_description
1 polymer ?
#
loop_
_entity_poly.entity_id
_entity_poly.type
_entity_poly.pdbx_seq_one_letter_code
_entity_poly.pdbx_strand_id
1 'polypeptide(L)'
;MFKILTGLGCVFAAAITASAAQADECGEVSIMQGDWGSAQIVTAVAKFLMEEGYGCDVTAMPLSSNPALASVSETGEPDILTEIWTNGAPAYQGLVDSGAIIPVTEVLSDGGVEGFFVPNYLVEEHPELATIEGIAANPELVGNRFHNCPEGWTCLNVSTNLMKAGGLIDAGIENFVHGSGETLAASIAAAYENKEPWFGFYWAPTSVLGKYPMTLVDMGPHDPERHACNITAECETPAMSAFPRSEVVTVLSKEFMAENAEISELMTNLSFTNAQMGETLAWVEDNNASYDEGAVHFLTTYKDVWGAWLNDAARDDLSALLK
;
A
#
# COMPACT_ATOMS: atom_id res chain seq x y z
N MET A 1 -66.82 -37.88 58.12
CA MET A 1 -66.60 -37.49 56.70
C MET A 1 -65.71 -36.29 56.68
N PHE A 2 -64.43 -36.52 56.47
CA PHE A 2 -63.42 -35.41 56.41
C PHE A 2 -62.84 -35.36 54.97
N LYS A 3 -62.99 -34.24 54.26
CA LYS A 3 -62.37 -33.99 52.96
C LYS A 3 -61.12 -33.28 53.18
N ILE A 4 -60.00 -33.89 52.75
CA ILE A 4 -58.69 -33.29 52.67
C ILE A 4 -58.54 -32.60 51.31
N LEU A 5 -58.35 -31.30 51.29
CA LEU A 5 -57.94 -30.54 50.10
C LEU A 5 -56.42 -30.53 50.04
N THR A 6 -55.86 -31.13 49.02
CA THR A 6 -54.45 -31.03 48.66
C THR A 6 -54.28 -29.85 47.69
N GLY A 7 -53.60 -28.82 48.14
CA GLY A 7 -53.20 -27.69 47.30
C GLY A 7 -51.94 -28.03 46.50
N LEU A 8 -52.07 -27.89 45.18
CA LEU A 8 -50.95 -28.06 44.21
C LEU A 8 -50.30 -26.69 44.03
N GLY A 9 -49.10 -26.51 44.56
CA GLY A 9 -48.31 -25.31 44.33
C GLY A 9 -47.56 -25.40 42.99
N CYS A 10 -47.91 -24.56 42.04
CA CYS A 10 -47.13 -24.37 40.80
C CYS A 10 -45.93 -23.47 41.09
N VAL A 11 -44.73 -24.05 41.04
CA VAL A 11 -43.46 -23.30 41.00
C VAL A 11 -43.23 -22.88 39.56
N PHE A 12 -43.37 -21.58 39.27
CA PHE A 12 -42.94 -21.01 37.98
C PHE A 12 -41.43 -20.85 38.07
N ALA A 13 -40.67 -21.69 37.34
CA ALA A 13 -39.28 -21.47 37.06
C ALA A 13 -39.20 -20.45 35.92
N ALA A 14 -38.81 -19.22 36.22
CA ALA A 14 -38.44 -18.23 35.20
C ALA A 14 -37.09 -18.65 34.61
N ALA A 15 -37.13 -19.19 33.40
CA ALA A 15 -35.94 -19.38 32.55
C ALA A 15 -35.47 -17.99 32.12
N ILE A 16 -34.38 -17.51 32.70
CA ILE A 16 -33.65 -16.37 32.19
C ILE A 16 -32.91 -16.89 30.94
N THR A 17 -33.43 -16.64 29.75
CA THR A 17 -32.67 -16.77 28.51
C THR A 17 -31.73 -15.60 28.47
N ALA A 18 -30.46 -15.84 28.79
CA ALA A 18 -29.38 -14.94 28.42
C ALA A 18 -29.35 -14.96 26.88
N SER A 19 -29.85 -13.91 26.25
CA SER A 19 -29.52 -13.62 24.85
C SER A 19 -28.01 -13.35 24.84
N ALA A 20 -27.23 -14.28 24.32
CA ALA A 20 -25.92 -13.95 23.82
C ALA A 20 -26.18 -12.85 22.75
N ALA A 21 -25.66 -11.66 22.97
CA ALA A 21 -25.56 -10.68 21.90
C ALA A 21 -24.70 -11.37 20.83
N GLN A 22 -25.35 -11.82 19.74
CA GLN A 22 -24.60 -12.08 18.52
C GLN A 22 -23.99 -10.74 18.16
N ALA A 23 -22.65 -10.69 18.09
CA ALA A 23 -21.99 -9.63 17.37
C ALA A 23 -22.65 -9.62 15.97
N ASP A 24 -23.14 -8.48 15.53
CA ASP A 24 -23.60 -8.35 14.15
C ASP A 24 -22.37 -8.70 13.30
N GLU A 25 -22.49 -9.76 12.50
CA GLU A 25 -21.45 -10.13 11.54
C GLU A 25 -21.22 -8.90 10.65
N CYS A 26 -19.97 -8.50 10.51
CA CYS A 26 -19.56 -7.28 9.77
C CYS A 26 -20.03 -7.28 8.30
N GLY A 27 -20.44 -8.45 7.74
CA GLY A 27 -20.87 -8.62 6.37
C GLY A 27 -19.75 -8.77 5.35
N GLU A 28 -20.08 -8.56 4.08
CA GLU A 28 -19.11 -8.63 2.98
C GLU A 28 -18.32 -7.32 2.92
N VAL A 29 -17.00 -7.42 2.74
CA VAL A 29 -16.07 -6.28 2.61
C VAL A 29 -15.13 -6.51 1.46
N SER A 30 -15.03 -5.55 0.55
CA SER A 30 -14.06 -5.57 -0.54
C SER A 30 -12.85 -4.68 -0.23
N ILE A 31 -11.63 -5.23 -0.42
CA ILE A 31 -10.40 -4.49 -0.19
C ILE A 31 -9.47 -4.57 -1.40
N MET A 32 -8.91 -3.43 -1.82
CA MET A 32 -7.88 -3.39 -2.86
C MET A 32 -6.66 -4.20 -2.44
N GLN A 33 -6.12 -5.00 -3.37
CA GLN A 33 -4.84 -5.68 -3.23
C GLN A 33 -3.90 -5.26 -4.34
N GLY A 34 -2.96 -4.37 -4.02
CA GLY A 34 -1.88 -3.97 -4.94
C GLY A 34 -0.90 -5.11 -5.19
N ASP A 35 -0.17 -5.05 -6.31
CA ASP A 35 0.78 -6.09 -6.76
C ASP A 35 2.23 -5.79 -6.35
N TRP A 36 2.44 -5.07 -5.25
CA TRP A 36 3.75 -4.82 -4.63
C TRP A 36 3.77 -5.23 -3.16
N GLY A 37 4.96 -5.55 -2.65
CA GLY A 37 5.14 -6.25 -1.39
C GLY A 37 4.46 -5.62 -0.18
N SER A 38 4.60 -4.30 0.04
CA SER A 38 3.99 -3.64 1.19
C SER A 38 2.46 -3.66 1.13
N ALA A 39 1.85 -3.42 -0.05
CA ALA A 39 0.41 -3.50 -0.20
C ALA A 39 -0.13 -4.93 0.04
N GLN A 40 0.62 -5.95 -0.38
CA GLN A 40 0.26 -7.34 -0.09
C GLN A 40 0.25 -7.60 1.43
N ILE A 41 1.27 -7.14 2.16
CA ILE A 41 1.33 -7.27 3.63
C ILE A 41 0.18 -6.50 4.30
N VAL A 42 -0.04 -5.23 3.92
CA VAL A 42 -1.13 -4.41 4.48
C VAL A 42 -2.47 -5.08 4.27
N THR A 43 -2.75 -5.52 3.05
CA THR A 43 -4.02 -6.19 2.72
C THR A 43 -4.19 -7.49 3.49
N ALA A 44 -3.15 -8.33 3.59
CA ALA A 44 -3.22 -9.60 4.31
C ALA A 44 -3.42 -9.39 5.83
N VAL A 45 -2.75 -8.40 6.43
CA VAL A 45 -2.94 -8.04 7.85
C VAL A 45 -4.35 -7.49 8.08
N ALA A 46 -4.81 -6.55 7.25
CA ALA A 46 -6.14 -5.97 7.37
C ALA A 46 -7.24 -7.03 7.23
N LYS A 47 -7.13 -7.89 6.21
CA LYS A 47 -8.04 -9.01 5.98
C LYS A 47 -8.10 -9.92 7.20
N PHE A 48 -6.97 -10.37 7.72
CA PHE A 48 -6.93 -11.23 8.90
C PHE A 48 -7.63 -10.59 10.12
N LEU A 49 -7.36 -9.32 10.37
CA LEU A 49 -7.97 -8.62 11.50
C LEU A 49 -9.49 -8.45 11.33
N MET A 50 -9.95 -8.15 10.11
CA MET A 50 -11.38 -8.04 9.80
C MET A 50 -12.11 -9.38 9.92
N GLU A 51 -11.52 -10.46 9.40
CA GLU A 51 -12.12 -11.80 9.42
C GLU A 51 -12.15 -12.38 10.83
N GLU A 52 -11.01 -12.40 11.53
CA GLU A 52 -10.87 -13.07 12.82
C GLU A 52 -11.29 -12.22 14.03
N GLY A 53 -11.24 -10.89 13.88
CA GLY A 53 -11.57 -9.96 14.96
C GLY A 53 -12.98 -9.39 14.89
N TYR A 54 -13.56 -9.30 13.68
CA TYR A 54 -14.85 -8.65 13.46
C TYR A 54 -15.86 -9.54 12.74
N GLY A 55 -15.46 -10.74 12.30
CA GLY A 55 -16.34 -11.69 11.61
C GLY A 55 -16.77 -11.27 10.20
N CYS A 56 -15.96 -10.45 9.51
CA CYS A 56 -16.24 -10.03 8.14
C CYS A 56 -15.98 -11.16 7.14
N ASP A 57 -16.63 -11.12 5.99
CA ASP A 57 -16.28 -11.90 4.79
C ASP A 57 -15.52 -11.00 3.82
N VAL A 58 -14.16 -11.12 3.78
CA VAL A 58 -13.30 -10.17 3.09
C VAL A 58 -12.84 -10.69 1.74
N THR A 59 -13.19 -9.98 0.67
CA THR A 59 -12.72 -10.22 -0.69
C THR A 59 -11.59 -9.27 -1.07
N ALA A 60 -10.37 -9.79 -1.26
CA ALA A 60 -9.26 -9.03 -1.81
C ALA A 60 -9.40 -8.90 -3.34
N MET A 61 -9.41 -7.68 -3.84
CA MET A 61 -9.55 -7.35 -5.26
C MET A 61 -8.17 -6.98 -5.85
N PRO A 62 -7.60 -7.80 -6.76
CA PRO A 62 -6.32 -7.49 -7.39
C PRO A 62 -6.45 -6.27 -8.31
N LEU A 63 -6.11 -5.10 -7.81
CA LEU A 63 -6.19 -3.82 -8.50
C LEU A 63 -4.96 -2.97 -8.17
N SER A 64 -4.40 -2.31 -9.19
CA SER A 64 -3.44 -1.23 -8.98
C SER A 64 -4.16 0.08 -8.62
N SER A 65 -3.44 1.07 -8.10
CA SER A 65 -4.02 2.30 -7.53
C SER A 65 -4.94 3.07 -8.49
N ASN A 66 -4.51 3.32 -9.74
CA ASN A 66 -5.34 4.08 -10.69
C ASN A 66 -6.61 3.32 -11.12
N PRO A 67 -6.57 2.01 -11.47
CA PRO A 67 -7.76 1.20 -11.67
C PRO A 67 -8.70 1.15 -10.46
N ALA A 68 -8.16 1.06 -9.23
CA ALA A 68 -8.98 1.04 -8.02
C ALA A 68 -9.72 2.38 -7.79
N LEU A 69 -9.02 3.51 -7.99
CA LEU A 69 -9.66 4.84 -7.93
C LEU A 69 -10.74 5.04 -9.00
N ALA A 70 -10.52 4.50 -10.21
CA ALA A 70 -11.55 4.52 -11.25
C ALA A 70 -12.75 3.64 -10.87
N SER A 71 -12.51 2.44 -10.39
CA SER A 71 -13.55 1.49 -9.98
C SER A 71 -14.44 2.06 -8.87
N VAL A 72 -13.85 2.59 -7.78
CA VAL A 72 -14.63 3.17 -6.68
C VAL A 72 -15.47 4.39 -7.14
N SER A 73 -14.95 5.14 -8.11
CA SER A 73 -15.70 6.27 -8.69
C SER A 73 -16.95 5.83 -9.49
N GLU A 74 -16.87 4.68 -10.14
CA GLU A 74 -17.93 4.17 -11.03
C GLU A 74 -18.92 3.27 -10.32
N THR A 75 -18.46 2.45 -9.38
CA THR A 75 -19.23 1.37 -8.77
C THR A 75 -19.38 1.48 -7.25
N GLY A 76 -18.58 2.31 -6.58
CA GLY A 76 -18.48 2.33 -5.12
C GLY A 76 -17.52 1.29 -4.55
N GLU A 77 -16.97 0.39 -5.38
CA GLU A 77 -16.05 -0.69 -4.97
C GLU A 77 -14.63 -0.49 -5.55
N PRO A 78 -13.60 -0.94 -4.83
CA PRO A 78 -13.63 -1.60 -3.53
C PRO A 78 -14.01 -0.66 -2.38
N ASP A 79 -14.52 -1.23 -1.27
CA ASP A 79 -14.87 -0.50 -0.05
C ASP A 79 -13.66 0.18 0.59
N ILE A 80 -12.54 -0.53 0.57
CA ILE A 80 -11.27 -0.13 1.18
C ILE A 80 -10.17 -0.12 0.12
N LEU A 81 -9.49 1.02 -0.04
CA LEU A 81 -8.31 1.15 -0.89
C LEU A 81 -7.10 1.45 0.00
N THR A 82 -6.21 0.48 0.15
CA THR A 82 -4.97 0.63 0.92
C THR A 82 -3.82 1.10 0.03
N GLU A 83 -2.83 1.74 0.64
CA GLU A 83 -1.61 2.19 -0.05
C GLU A 83 -1.86 2.97 -1.35
N ILE A 84 -2.75 3.96 -1.28
CA ILE A 84 -2.84 4.94 -2.36
C ILE A 84 -1.66 5.90 -2.23
N TRP A 85 -0.75 5.84 -3.19
CA TRP A 85 0.40 6.73 -3.33
C TRP A 85 -0.05 8.01 -4.04
N THR A 86 -0.28 9.06 -3.25
CA THR A 86 -1.02 10.25 -3.72
C THR A 86 -0.30 11.07 -4.77
N ASN A 87 1.05 11.02 -4.79
CA ASN A 87 1.90 11.84 -5.66
C ASN A 87 1.71 11.62 -7.17
N GLY A 88 1.17 10.48 -7.57
CA GLY A 88 0.98 10.14 -8.99
C GLY A 88 -0.48 9.81 -9.34
N ALA A 89 -1.43 10.09 -8.43
CA ALA A 89 -2.84 9.72 -8.57
C ALA A 89 -3.71 10.91 -8.99
N PRO A 90 -3.89 11.20 -10.30
CA PRO A 90 -4.57 12.42 -10.76
C PRO A 90 -6.05 12.47 -10.36
N ALA A 91 -6.72 11.32 -10.19
CA ALA A 91 -8.11 11.26 -9.78
C ALA A 91 -8.32 11.46 -8.27
N TYR A 92 -7.28 11.23 -7.46
CA TYR A 92 -7.39 11.17 -6.00
C TYR A 92 -8.05 12.41 -5.39
N GLN A 93 -7.49 13.60 -5.64
CA GLN A 93 -7.98 14.83 -5.04
C GLN A 93 -9.44 15.14 -5.44
N GLY A 94 -9.81 14.90 -6.71
CA GLY A 94 -11.19 15.10 -7.17
C GLY A 94 -12.20 14.16 -6.50
N LEU A 95 -11.79 12.93 -6.21
CA LEU A 95 -12.62 11.96 -5.49
C LEU A 95 -12.78 12.35 -4.01
N VAL A 96 -11.72 12.84 -3.36
CA VAL A 96 -11.77 13.37 -2.00
C VAL A 96 -12.68 14.61 -1.94
N ASP A 97 -12.50 15.56 -2.84
CA ASP A 97 -13.29 16.81 -2.88
C ASP A 97 -14.78 16.56 -3.13
N SER A 98 -15.11 15.54 -3.92
CA SER A 98 -16.50 15.11 -4.14
C SER A 98 -17.07 14.30 -2.97
N GLY A 99 -16.22 13.85 -2.06
CA GLY A 99 -16.58 12.95 -0.96
C GLY A 99 -16.91 11.53 -1.42
N ALA A 100 -16.48 11.10 -2.60
CA ALA A 100 -16.64 9.73 -3.07
C ALA A 100 -15.73 8.76 -2.29
N ILE A 101 -14.55 9.22 -1.92
CA ILE A 101 -13.62 8.53 -1.04
C ILE A 101 -13.23 9.41 0.15
N ILE A 102 -12.90 8.78 1.27
CA ILE A 102 -12.57 9.46 2.52
C ILE A 102 -11.22 8.93 3.00
N PRO A 103 -10.15 9.75 2.98
CA PRO A 103 -8.87 9.38 3.58
C PRO A 103 -9.02 9.21 5.09
N VAL A 104 -8.52 8.09 5.62
CA VAL A 104 -8.67 7.78 7.04
C VAL A 104 -7.34 7.69 7.78
N THR A 105 -6.25 7.27 7.13
CA THR A 105 -4.93 7.21 7.76
C THR A 105 -3.80 7.25 6.74
N GLU A 106 -2.61 7.71 7.15
CA GLU A 106 -1.36 7.37 6.47
C GLU A 106 -0.97 5.94 6.88
N VAL A 107 -1.18 4.98 5.98
CA VAL A 107 -0.91 3.57 6.24
C VAL A 107 0.58 3.26 6.38
N LEU A 108 1.43 4.07 5.76
CA LEU A 108 2.87 4.16 6.02
C LEU A 108 3.13 5.50 6.74
N SER A 109 3.20 5.48 8.06
CA SER A 109 3.21 6.69 8.90
C SER A 109 4.41 7.63 8.66
N ASP A 110 5.52 7.08 8.20
CA ASP A 110 6.70 7.87 7.85
C ASP A 110 6.64 8.44 6.42
N GLY A 111 5.61 8.03 5.65
CA GLY A 111 5.46 8.30 4.23
C GLY A 111 6.43 7.51 3.37
N GLY A 112 6.34 7.69 2.06
CA GLY A 112 7.21 7.06 1.09
C GLY A 112 8.25 8.01 0.50
N VAL A 113 9.30 7.43 -0.07
CA VAL A 113 10.26 8.11 -0.94
C VAL A 113 10.13 7.51 -2.32
N GLU A 114 9.92 8.33 -3.32
CA GLU A 114 9.88 7.93 -4.73
C GLU A 114 10.94 8.68 -5.51
N GLY A 115 11.46 8.05 -6.56
CA GLY A 115 12.40 8.73 -7.43
C GLY A 115 13.07 7.83 -8.46
N PHE A 116 14.04 8.41 -9.14
CA PHE A 116 14.93 7.67 -10.03
C PHE A 116 16.18 7.24 -9.28
N PHE A 117 16.58 6.02 -9.52
CA PHE A 117 17.72 5.41 -8.81
C PHE A 117 18.73 4.82 -9.78
N VAL A 118 19.99 4.83 -9.35
CA VAL A 118 21.12 4.19 -10.01
C VAL A 118 21.89 3.36 -8.97
N PRO A 119 22.38 2.15 -9.27
CA PRO A 119 23.22 1.39 -8.36
C PRO A 119 24.46 2.16 -7.87
N ASN A 120 24.76 2.07 -6.56
CA ASN A 120 25.91 2.79 -5.99
C ASN A 120 27.22 2.48 -6.70
N TYR A 121 27.45 1.22 -7.11
CA TYR A 121 28.68 0.85 -7.81
C TYR A 121 28.88 1.60 -9.15
N LEU A 122 27.79 2.00 -9.83
CA LEU A 122 27.90 2.82 -11.06
C LEU A 122 28.24 4.28 -10.71
N VAL A 123 27.64 4.84 -9.64
CA VAL A 123 27.93 6.22 -9.23
C VAL A 123 29.33 6.34 -8.62
N GLU A 124 29.84 5.31 -7.96
CA GLU A 124 31.22 5.27 -7.47
C GLU A 124 32.25 5.32 -8.61
N GLU A 125 31.95 4.67 -9.74
CA GLU A 125 32.81 4.68 -10.94
C GLU A 125 32.54 5.92 -11.82
N HIS A 126 31.27 6.37 -11.90
CA HIS A 126 30.76 7.44 -12.74
C HIS A 126 29.92 8.42 -11.91
N PRO A 127 30.54 9.34 -11.15
CA PRO A 127 29.80 10.26 -10.25
C PRO A 127 28.79 11.17 -10.96
N GLU A 128 28.97 11.43 -12.25
CA GLU A 128 28.02 12.17 -13.08
C GLU A 128 26.63 11.53 -13.17
N LEU A 129 26.51 10.22 -12.97
CA LEU A 129 25.23 9.48 -12.98
C LEU A 129 24.34 9.79 -11.77
N ALA A 130 24.83 10.56 -10.81
CA ALA A 130 23.99 11.04 -9.71
C ALA A 130 23.02 12.16 -10.12
N THR A 131 23.05 12.64 -11.37
CA THR A 131 22.17 13.72 -11.89
C THR A 131 21.52 13.33 -13.20
N ILE A 132 20.34 13.92 -13.50
CA ILE A 132 19.63 13.69 -14.76
C ILE A 132 20.46 14.12 -15.96
N GLU A 133 21.12 15.27 -15.87
CA GLU A 133 21.98 15.80 -16.94
C GLU A 133 23.17 14.88 -17.24
N GLY A 134 23.78 14.33 -16.20
CA GLY A 134 24.89 13.39 -16.35
C GLY A 134 24.47 12.08 -16.98
N ILE A 135 23.26 11.56 -16.64
CA ILE A 135 22.68 10.36 -17.28
C ILE A 135 22.33 10.65 -18.74
N ALA A 136 21.70 11.79 -19.05
CA ALA A 136 21.37 12.18 -20.41
C ALA A 136 22.60 12.34 -21.32
N ALA A 137 23.73 12.76 -20.73
CA ALA A 137 25.00 12.90 -21.46
C ALA A 137 25.74 11.56 -21.69
N ASN A 138 25.45 10.53 -20.88
CA ASN A 138 26.13 9.23 -20.90
C ASN A 138 25.13 8.06 -20.82
N PRO A 139 24.15 7.96 -21.74
CA PRO A 139 23.07 6.97 -21.67
C PRO A 139 23.55 5.52 -21.72
N GLU A 140 24.69 5.26 -22.36
CA GLU A 140 25.30 3.93 -22.44
C GLU A 140 25.77 3.39 -21.08
N LEU A 141 26.16 4.28 -20.15
CA LEU A 141 26.60 3.88 -18.81
C LEU A 141 25.45 3.32 -17.96
N VAL A 142 24.21 3.64 -18.31
CA VAL A 142 23.01 3.10 -17.68
C VAL A 142 22.28 2.07 -18.56
N GLY A 143 22.96 1.56 -19.60
CA GLY A 143 22.44 0.53 -20.49
C GLY A 143 21.40 1.02 -21.50
N ASN A 144 21.28 2.33 -21.75
CA ASN A 144 20.30 2.97 -22.63
C ASN A 144 18.86 2.59 -22.29
N ARG A 145 18.56 2.30 -21.02
CA ARG A 145 17.24 1.86 -20.58
C ARG A 145 16.88 2.49 -19.25
N PHE A 146 15.62 2.92 -19.15
CA PHE A 146 14.96 3.30 -17.91
C PHE A 146 13.94 2.24 -17.52
N HIS A 147 14.11 1.61 -16.37
CA HIS A 147 13.20 0.63 -15.81
C HIS A 147 12.04 1.35 -15.13
N ASN A 148 10.88 1.40 -15.81
CA ASN A 148 9.71 2.14 -15.34
C ASN A 148 8.69 1.24 -14.63
N CYS A 149 7.77 1.90 -13.92
CA CYS A 149 6.66 1.28 -13.19
C CYS A 149 5.77 0.45 -14.11
N PRO A 150 5.11 -0.58 -13.55
CA PRO A 150 4.04 -1.31 -14.23
C PRO A 150 2.87 -0.42 -14.65
N GLU A 151 2.09 -0.89 -15.62
CA GLU A 151 0.83 -0.27 -16.00
C GLU A 151 -0.15 -0.19 -14.83
N GLY A 152 -0.88 0.91 -14.74
CA GLY A 152 -1.86 1.14 -13.68
C GLY A 152 -1.29 1.70 -12.37
N TRP A 153 0.04 1.69 -12.20
CA TRP A 153 0.67 2.34 -11.04
C TRP A 153 0.66 3.87 -11.20
N THR A 154 0.59 4.56 -10.07
CA THR A 154 0.56 6.04 -10.05
C THR A 154 1.84 6.68 -10.58
N CYS A 155 2.99 6.03 -10.40
CA CYS A 155 4.30 6.53 -10.83
C CYS A 155 4.54 6.52 -12.35
N LEU A 156 3.79 5.73 -13.12
CA LEU A 156 4.09 5.52 -14.55
C LEU A 156 4.06 6.81 -15.38
N ASN A 157 3.01 7.62 -15.21
CA ASN A 157 2.87 8.88 -15.93
C ASN A 157 3.94 9.90 -15.50
N VAL A 158 4.14 10.03 -14.18
CA VAL A 158 5.14 10.94 -13.61
C VAL A 158 6.52 10.61 -14.18
N SER A 159 6.95 9.36 -14.08
CA SER A 159 8.26 8.91 -14.55
C SER A 159 8.43 9.11 -16.06
N THR A 160 7.41 8.75 -16.86
CA THR A 160 7.44 8.94 -18.31
C THR A 160 7.57 10.42 -18.68
N ASN A 161 6.86 11.30 -18.00
CA ASN A 161 6.90 12.74 -18.25
C ASN A 161 8.23 13.36 -17.78
N LEU A 162 8.78 12.89 -16.65
CA LEU A 162 10.11 13.29 -16.19
C LEU A 162 11.23 12.83 -17.13
N MET A 163 11.13 11.65 -17.71
CA MET A 163 12.07 11.20 -18.77
C MET A 163 12.06 12.13 -19.98
N LYS A 164 10.87 12.58 -20.43
CA LYS A 164 10.76 13.58 -21.51
C LYS A 164 11.38 14.92 -21.08
N ALA A 165 11.01 15.41 -19.90
CA ALA A 165 11.48 16.68 -19.37
C ALA A 165 13.01 16.74 -19.19
N GLY A 166 13.62 15.63 -18.77
CA GLY A 166 15.05 15.48 -18.59
C GLY A 166 15.86 15.20 -19.86
N GLY A 167 15.18 15.15 -21.03
CA GLY A 167 15.83 14.86 -22.31
C GLY A 167 16.33 13.41 -22.46
N LEU A 168 15.92 12.51 -21.56
CA LEU A 168 16.41 11.12 -21.50
C LEU A 168 15.94 10.32 -22.74
N ILE A 169 14.72 10.56 -23.20
CA ILE A 169 14.18 9.93 -24.41
C ILE A 169 14.94 10.43 -25.65
N ASP A 170 15.21 11.73 -25.73
CA ASP A 170 15.96 12.33 -26.84
C ASP A 170 17.43 11.87 -26.85
N ALA A 171 17.99 11.55 -25.67
CA ALA A 171 19.31 10.93 -25.52
C ALA A 171 19.34 9.44 -25.92
N GLY A 172 18.20 8.83 -26.27
CA GLY A 172 18.11 7.43 -26.73
C GLY A 172 17.89 6.41 -25.60
N ILE A 173 17.46 6.85 -24.42
CA ILE A 173 17.10 5.94 -23.32
C ILE A 173 15.69 5.38 -23.55
N GLU A 174 15.60 4.06 -23.69
CA GLU A 174 14.34 3.33 -23.81
C GLU A 174 13.52 3.42 -22.51
N ASN A 175 12.23 3.76 -22.60
CA ASN A 175 11.29 3.65 -21.51
C ASN A 175 10.74 2.22 -21.44
N PHE A 176 11.29 1.40 -20.55
CA PHE A 176 10.91 -0.01 -20.39
C PHE A 176 9.93 -0.17 -19.23
N VAL A 177 8.66 -0.43 -19.55
CA VAL A 177 7.59 -0.65 -18.57
C VAL A 177 7.60 -2.10 -18.12
N HIS A 178 7.74 -2.33 -16.82
CA HIS A 178 7.71 -3.67 -16.23
C HIS A 178 6.29 -4.25 -16.17
N GLY A 179 6.19 -5.60 -16.15
CA GLY A 179 4.90 -6.29 -16.07
C GLY A 179 4.34 -6.35 -14.63
N SER A 180 5.20 -6.22 -13.61
CA SER A 180 4.81 -6.25 -12.19
C SER A 180 5.90 -5.62 -11.31
N GLY A 181 5.57 -5.36 -10.03
CA GLY A 181 6.53 -4.92 -9.02
C GLY A 181 7.65 -5.93 -8.79
N GLU A 182 7.36 -7.24 -8.82
CA GLU A 182 8.37 -8.28 -8.66
C GLU A 182 9.37 -8.29 -9.83
N THR A 183 8.91 -8.06 -11.07
CA THR A 183 9.83 -8.00 -12.22
C THR A 183 10.71 -6.76 -12.19
N LEU A 184 10.21 -5.64 -11.67
CA LEU A 184 11.00 -4.43 -11.43
C LEU A 184 12.04 -4.67 -10.32
N ALA A 185 11.66 -5.26 -9.19
CA ALA A 185 12.56 -5.65 -8.10
C ALA A 185 13.65 -6.62 -8.56
N ALA A 186 13.27 -7.68 -9.29
CA ALA A 186 14.19 -8.67 -9.82
C ALA A 186 15.22 -8.06 -10.79
N SER A 187 14.86 -7.01 -11.52
CA SER A 187 15.80 -6.32 -12.41
C SER A 187 16.94 -5.62 -11.65
N ILE A 188 16.66 -5.05 -10.46
CA ILE A 188 17.68 -4.47 -9.59
C ILE A 188 18.59 -5.58 -9.03
N ALA A 189 17.99 -6.67 -8.52
CA ALA A 189 18.76 -7.80 -7.99
C ALA A 189 19.71 -8.38 -9.05
N ALA A 190 19.22 -8.62 -10.27
CA ALA A 190 20.02 -9.12 -11.38
C ALA A 190 21.16 -8.16 -11.75
N ALA A 191 20.90 -6.86 -11.80
CA ALA A 191 21.93 -5.85 -12.07
C ALA A 191 23.02 -5.87 -11.00
N TYR A 192 22.67 -5.99 -9.71
CA TYR A 192 23.62 -6.10 -8.62
C TYR A 192 24.48 -7.36 -8.66
N GLU A 193 23.85 -8.51 -8.93
CA GLU A 193 24.56 -9.81 -9.01
C GLU A 193 25.57 -9.85 -10.16
N ASN A 194 25.23 -9.26 -11.30
CA ASN A 194 26.04 -9.29 -12.52
C ASN A 194 26.92 -8.04 -12.70
N LYS A 195 26.76 -7.01 -11.86
CA LYS A 195 27.39 -5.69 -12.04
C LYS A 195 27.03 -5.04 -13.38
N GLU A 196 25.75 -5.18 -13.76
CA GLU A 196 25.23 -4.63 -15.02
C GLU A 196 24.70 -3.19 -14.83
N PRO A 197 24.69 -2.37 -15.90
CA PRO A 197 24.02 -1.08 -15.88
C PRO A 197 22.55 -1.21 -15.51
N TRP A 198 22.08 -0.29 -14.64
CA TRP A 198 20.68 -0.16 -14.31
C TRP A 198 20.33 1.30 -13.98
N PHE A 199 19.19 1.76 -14.45
CA PHE A 199 18.60 3.07 -14.11
C PHE A 199 17.09 2.95 -14.18
N GLY A 200 16.37 3.46 -13.18
CA GLY A 200 14.90 3.35 -13.20
C GLY A 200 14.24 4.03 -12.03
N PHE A 201 12.91 3.95 -12.05
CA PHE A 201 12.07 4.32 -10.91
C PHE A 201 12.15 3.25 -9.83
N TYR A 202 12.22 3.69 -8.59
CA TYR A 202 12.00 2.82 -7.42
C TYR A 202 11.47 3.64 -6.24
N TRP A 203 11.17 2.97 -5.12
CA TRP A 203 10.59 3.61 -3.94
C TRP A 203 11.05 2.94 -2.63
N ALA A 204 10.85 3.65 -1.51
CA ALA A 204 11.02 3.13 -0.15
C ALA A 204 9.74 3.37 0.69
N PRO A 205 9.40 2.47 1.63
CA PRO A 205 10.19 1.34 2.14
C PRO A 205 10.08 0.08 1.26
N THR A 206 11.21 -0.57 0.98
CA THR A 206 11.26 -1.89 0.33
C THR A 206 12.48 -2.68 0.83
N SER A 207 12.38 -4.01 0.85
CA SER A 207 13.53 -4.89 1.12
C SER A 207 14.66 -4.70 0.11
N VAL A 208 14.31 -4.42 -1.14
CA VAL A 208 15.26 -4.23 -2.25
C VAL A 208 16.24 -3.09 -1.98
N LEU A 209 15.76 -1.91 -1.55
CA LEU A 209 16.65 -0.79 -1.22
C LEU A 209 17.45 -1.03 0.08
N GLY A 210 16.96 -1.88 0.98
CA GLY A 210 17.70 -2.30 2.15
C GLY A 210 18.87 -3.24 1.80
N LYS A 211 18.69 -4.07 0.79
CA LYS A 211 19.69 -5.09 0.37
C LYS A 211 20.65 -4.60 -0.71
N TYR A 212 20.16 -3.81 -1.63
CA TYR A 212 20.91 -3.29 -2.78
C TYR A 212 21.05 -1.76 -2.68
N PRO A 213 22.21 -1.25 -2.24
CA PRO A 213 22.42 0.18 -2.06
C PRO A 213 22.29 0.95 -3.39
N MET A 214 21.33 1.86 -3.45
CA MET A 214 21.02 2.66 -4.63
C MET A 214 21.17 4.15 -4.33
N THR A 215 21.69 4.90 -5.27
CA THR A 215 21.75 6.36 -5.22
C THR A 215 20.46 6.94 -5.82
N LEU A 216 19.77 7.77 -5.04
CA LEU A 216 18.69 8.60 -5.55
C LEU A 216 19.28 9.70 -6.45
N VAL A 217 18.83 9.73 -7.71
CA VAL A 217 19.30 10.71 -8.71
C VAL A 217 18.76 12.09 -8.36
N ASP A 218 19.62 13.09 -8.38
CA ASP A 218 19.23 14.49 -8.20
C ASP A 218 18.44 14.98 -9.41
N MET A 219 17.21 15.37 -9.16
CA MET A 219 16.24 15.88 -10.15
C MET A 219 15.94 17.37 -9.91
N GLY A 220 16.73 18.03 -9.06
CA GLY A 220 16.48 19.40 -8.62
C GLY A 220 15.39 19.50 -7.54
N PRO A 221 14.87 20.69 -7.27
CA PRO A 221 13.84 20.88 -6.26
C PRO A 221 12.46 20.37 -6.74
N HIS A 222 11.62 20.02 -5.77
CA HIS A 222 10.20 19.79 -6.05
C HIS A 222 9.50 21.12 -6.41
N ASP A 223 8.70 21.07 -7.48
CA ASP A 223 7.86 22.17 -7.96
C ASP A 223 6.41 21.66 -8.13
N PRO A 224 5.47 22.07 -7.26
CA PRO A 224 4.11 21.54 -7.27
C PRO A 224 3.34 21.77 -8.59
N GLU A 225 3.56 22.89 -9.28
CA GLU A 225 2.85 23.20 -10.54
C GLU A 225 3.34 22.30 -11.67
N ARG A 226 4.66 22.07 -11.76
CA ARG A 226 5.27 21.15 -12.72
C ARG A 226 4.86 19.71 -12.44
N HIS A 227 4.88 19.33 -11.16
CA HIS A 227 4.47 18.00 -10.73
C HIS A 227 3.01 17.72 -11.08
N ALA A 228 2.10 18.68 -10.87
CA ALA A 228 0.70 18.54 -11.21
C ALA A 228 0.43 18.29 -12.71
N CYS A 229 1.27 18.79 -13.62
CA CYS A 229 1.21 18.39 -15.03
C CYS A 229 1.76 16.95 -15.20
N ASN A 230 2.92 16.66 -14.61
CA ASN A 230 3.60 15.37 -14.81
C ASN A 230 2.79 14.14 -14.37
N ILE A 231 1.84 14.28 -13.44
CA ILE A 231 0.99 13.17 -13.00
C ILE A 231 -0.05 12.75 -14.05
N THR A 232 -0.31 13.57 -15.06
CA THR A 232 -1.29 13.28 -16.12
C THR A 232 -0.66 12.67 -17.36
N ALA A 233 -1.38 11.74 -18.01
CA ALA A 233 -0.91 11.13 -19.26
C ALA A 233 -0.80 12.17 -20.39
N GLU A 234 -1.68 13.18 -20.39
CA GLU A 234 -1.77 14.21 -21.41
C GLU A 234 -0.97 15.49 -21.04
N CYS A 235 0.08 15.39 -20.21
CA CYS A 235 0.92 16.56 -19.94
C CYS A 235 1.62 17.03 -21.22
N GLU A 236 1.16 18.19 -21.76
CA GLU A 236 1.71 18.75 -23.01
C GLU A 236 3.11 19.39 -22.82
N THR A 237 3.39 19.84 -21.60
CA THR A 237 4.62 20.56 -21.25
C THR A 237 5.27 19.96 -20.01
N PRO A 238 5.75 18.69 -20.10
CA PRO A 238 6.43 18.07 -18.96
C PRO A 238 7.69 18.86 -18.57
N ALA A 239 7.91 19.01 -17.26
CA ALA A 239 9.05 19.79 -16.74
C ALA A 239 9.66 19.10 -15.53
N MET A 240 10.99 19.28 -15.35
CA MET A 240 11.72 18.67 -14.24
C MET A 240 11.20 19.15 -12.89
N SER A 241 10.94 18.20 -12.02
CA SER A 241 10.56 18.37 -10.61
C SER A 241 10.91 17.09 -9.87
N ALA A 242 11.57 17.18 -8.73
CA ALA A 242 11.71 16.01 -7.86
C ALA A 242 10.33 15.52 -7.37
N PHE A 243 10.24 14.25 -7.01
CA PHE A 243 9.09 13.73 -6.28
C PHE A 243 9.01 14.42 -4.90
N PRO A 244 7.82 14.79 -4.41
CA PRO A 244 7.65 15.19 -3.00
C PRO A 244 7.76 13.97 -2.08
N ARG A 245 7.76 14.19 -0.76
CA ARG A 245 7.45 13.11 0.18
C ARG A 245 6.08 12.52 -0.19
N SER A 246 5.98 11.22 -0.31
CA SER A 246 4.72 10.57 -0.65
C SER A 246 3.88 10.36 0.60
N GLU A 247 2.67 10.93 0.60
CA GLU A 247 1.62 10.48 1.49
C GLU A 247 1.07 9.17 0.93
N VAL A 248 1.13 8.12 1.76
CA VAL A 248 0.65 6.79 1.39
C VAL A 248 -0.53 6.46 2.29
N VAL A 249 -1.73 6.52 1.72
CA VAL A 249 -2.95 6.57 2.51
C VAL A 249 -3.86 5.37 2.29
N THR A 250 -4.63 5.04 3.33
CA THR A 250 -5.84 4.24 3.21
C THR A 250 -7.03 5.17 3.04
N VAL A 251 -7.88 4.87 2.07
CA VAL A 251 -9.15 5.54 1.86
C VAL A 251 -10.30 4.54 1.90
N LEU A 252 -11.45 4.99 2.36
CA LEU A 252 -12.70 4.22 2.37
C LEU A 252 -13.67 4.81 1.36
N SER A 253 -14.51 3.97 0.74
CA SER A 253 -15.64 4.47 -0.02
C SER A 253 -16.62 5.16 0.92
N LYS A 254 -17.33 6.17 0.42
CA LYS A 254 -18.27 6.97 1.22
C LYS A 254 -19.37 6.10 1.85
N GLU A 255 -19.89 5.15 1.09
CA GLU A 255 -20.99 4.28 1.52
C GLU A 255 -20.52 3.33 2.60
N PHE A 256 -19.38 2.67 2.39
CA PHE A 256 -18.78 1.79 3.37
C PHE A 256 -18.52 2.50 4.71
N MET A 257 -17.90 3.68 4.67
CA MET A 257 -17.62 4.45 5.89
C MET A 257 -18.89 4.82 6.66
N ALA A 258 -19.99 5.06 5.96
CA ALA A 258 -21.27 5.43 6.60
C ALA A 258 -21.97 4.23 7.26
N GLU A 259 -21.73 3.02 6.76
CA GLU A 259 -22.43 1.79 7.18
C GLU A 259 -21.60 0.92 8.13
N ASN A 260 -20.26 1.01 8.07
CA ASN A 260 -19.33 0.12 8.76
C ASN A 260 -18.41 0.89 9.73
N ALA A 261 -18.96 1.43 10.82
CA ALA A 261 -18.23 2.28 11.76
C ALA A 261 -17.04 1.56 12.43
N GLU A 262 -17.18 0.29 12.81
CA GLU A 262 -16.14 -0.47 13.52
C GLU A 262 -14.94 -0.77 12.61
N ILE A 263 -15.19 -1.16 11.36
CA ILE A 263 -14.11 -1.40 10.39
C ILE A 263 -13.48 -0.08 9.94
N SER A 264 -14.26 1.00 9.85
CA SER A 264 -13.74 2.34 9.59
C SER A 264 -12.78 2.79 10.71
N GLU A 265 -13.08 2.49 11.97
CA GLU A 265 -12.20 2.75 13.10
C GLU A 265 -10.92 1.90 13.03
N LEU A 266 -11.03 0.59 12.74
CA LEU A 266 -9.88 -0.28 12.52
C LEU A 266 -8.95 0.31 11.45
N MET A 267 -9.51 0.67 10.27
CA MET A 267 -8.71 1.18 9.15
C MET A 267 -8.13 2.57 9.43
N THR A 268 -8.75 3.36 10.31
CA THR A 268 -8.21 4.65 10.78
C THR A 268 -6.99 4.45 11.68
N ASN A 269 -6.93 3.36 12.44
CA ASN A 269 -5.84 3.06 13.34
C ASN A 269 -4.72 2.22 12.69
N LEU A 270 -5.02 1.50 11.61
CA LEU A 270 -4.09 0.58 10.94
C LEU A 270 -3.00 1.35 10.21
N SER A 271 -1.79 1.34 10.76
CA SER A 271 -0.65 2.07 10.23
C SER A 271 0.68 1.40 10.61
N PHE A 272 1.61 1.37 9.67
CA PHE A 272 2.94 0.77 9.82
C PHE A 272 3.99 1.88 9.79
N THR A 273 5.03 1.74 10.59
CA THR A 273 6.25 2.51 10.36
C THR A 273 7.05 1.90 9.20
N ASN A 274 7.88 2.71 8.54
CA ASN A 274 8.76 2.19 7.48
C ASN A 274 9.74 1.13 8.01
N ALA A 275 10.15 1.22 9.27
CA ALA A 275 10.98 0.21 9.91
C ALA A 275 10.25 -1.13 10.04
N GLN A 276 9.01 -1.14 10.56
CA GLN A 276 8.19 -2.36 10.69
C GLN A 276 7.92 -3.01 9.33
N MET A 277 7.55 -2.20 8.33
CA MET A 277 7.30 -2.70 6.98
C MET A 277 8.59 -3.25 6.36
N GLY A 278 9.70 -2.51 6.45
CA GLY A 278 10.99 -2.94 5.93
C GLY A 278 11.50 -4.24 6.55
N GLU A 279 11.38 -4.40 7.87
CA GLU A 279 11.75 -5.65 8.57
C GLU A 279 10.86 -6.82 8.15
N THR A 280 9.55 -6.59 7.99
CA THR A 280 8.60 -7.63 7.53
C THR A 280 8.92 -8.08 6.10
N LEU A 281 9.16 -7.14 5.20
CA LEU A 281 9.52 -7.45 3.80
C LEU A 281 10.88 -8.14 3.69
N ALA A 282 11.86 -7.73 4.49
CA ALA A 282 13.16 -8.40 4.56
C ALA A 282 13.01 -9.86 5.04
N TRP A 283 12.17 -10.08 6.06
CA TRP A 283 11.88 -11.43 6.54
C TRP A 283 11.21 -12.30 5.44
N VAL A 284 10.26 -11.76 4.69
CA VAL A 284 9.62 -12.46 3.55
C VAL A 284 10.67 -12.89 2.53
N GLU A 285 11.57 -12.00 2.15
CA GLU A 285 12.62 -12.29 1.17
C GLU A 285 13.64 -13.32 1.71
N ASP A 286 14.13 -13.15 2.93
CA ASP A 286 15.14 -14.01 3.54
C ASP A 286 14.64 -15.45 3.76
N ASN A 287 13.34 -15.62 3.96
CA ASN A 287 12.71 -16.92 4.16
C ASN A 287 12.05 -17.48 2.89
N ASN A 288 12.11 -16.76 1.76
CA ASN A 288 11.38 -17.09 0.53
C ASN A 288 9.90 -17.39 0.83
N ALA A 289 9.31 -16.58 1.71
CA ALA A 289 7.96 -16.74 2.20
C ALA A 289 6.94 -16.02 1.28
N SER A 290 5.67 -16.41 1.39
CA SER A 290 4.56 -15.65 0.81
C SER A 290 4.28 -14.38 1.62
N TYR A 291 3.55 -13.43 1.04
CA TYR A 291 3.12 -12.24 1.77
C TYR A 291 2.10 -12.55 2.88
N ASP A 292 1.30 -13.60 2.73
CA ASP A 292 0.43 -14.09 3.82
C ASP A 292 1.25 -14.59 5.01
N GLU A 293 2.35 -15.33 4.76
CA GLU A 293 3.30 -15.73 5.81
C GLU A 293 4.01 -14.51 6.41
N GLY A 294 4.31 -13.49 5.61
CA GLY A 294 4.80 -12.20 6.07
C GLY A 294 3.82 -11.48 6.99
N ALA A 295 2.52 -11.50 6.67
CA ALA A 295 1.49 -10.95 7.54
C ALA A 295 1.42 -11.72 8.88
N VAL A 296 1.50 -13.05 8.87
CA VAL A 296 1.58 -13.86 10.10
C VAL A 296 2.84 -13.52 10.90
N HIS A 297 3.98 -13.31 10.23
CA HIS A 297 5.22 -12.87 10.89
C HIS A 297 5.02 -11.50 11.55
N PHE A 298 4.44 -10.52 10.86
CA PHE A 298 4.12 -9.22 11.43
C PHE A 298 3.22 -9.34 12.67
N LEU A 299 2.10 -10.07 12.54
CA LEU A 299 1.14 -10.27 13.62
C LEU A 299 1.75 -10.98 14.84
N THR A 300 2.70 -11.87 14.65
CA THR A 300 3.39 -12.54 15.76
C THR A 300 4.48 -11.68 16.41
N THR A 301 5.10 -10.79 15.63
CA THR A 301 6.23 -9.95 16.07
C THR A 301 5.75 -8.66 16.74
N TYR A 302 4.71 -8.01 16.21
CA TYR A 302 4.27 -6.67 16.60
C TYR A 302 2.91 -6.67 17.31
N LYS A 303 2.69 -7.60 18.22
CA LYS A 303 1.41 -7.79 18.94
C LYS A 303 0.88 -6.53 19.62
N ASP A 304 1.76 -5.74 20.25
CA ASP A 304 1.38 -4.50 20.90
C ASP A 304 0.95 -3.41 19.92
N VAL A 305 1.43 -3.48 18.67
CA VAL A 305 1.08 -2.52 17.60
C VAL A 305 -0.33 -2.80 17.10
N TRP A 306 -0.55 -3.98 16.51
CA TRP A 306 -1.86 -4.28 15.93
C TRP A 306 -2.96 -4.48 16.99
N GLY A 307 -2.60 -4.92 18.19
CA GLY A 307 -3.53 -4.99 19.32
C GLY A 307 -4.09 -3.62 19.73
N ALA A 308 -3.35 -2.53 19.49
CA ALA A 308 -3.82 -1.18 19.72
C ALA A 308 -4.79 -0.65 18.64
N TRP A 309 -4.84 -1.28 17.47
CA TRP A 309 -5.75 -0.91 16.38
C TRP A 309 -7.18 -1.40 16.59
N LEU A 310 -7.34 -2.46 17.43
CA LEU A 310 -8.60 -3.14 17.66
C LEU A 310 -9.47 -2.41 18.69
N ASN A 311 -10.79 -2.51 18.54
CA ASN A 311 -11.72 -2.22 19.61
C ASN A 311 -11.65 -3.29 20.72
N ASP A 312 -12.34 -3.08 21.84
CA ASP A 312 -12.26 -4.00 22.99
C ASP A 312 -12.83 -5.39 22.67
N ALA A 313 -13.88 -5.48 21.84
CA ALA A 313 -14.52 -6.75 21.47
C ALA A 313 -13.57 -7.59 20.59
N ALA A 314 -13.06 -7.03 19.50
CA ALA A 314 -12.11 -7.70 18.64
C ALA A 314 -10.79 -8.07 19.36
N ARG A 315 -10.36 -7.24 20.32
CA ARG A 315 -9.20 -7.55 21.18
C ARG A 315 -9.47 -8.76 22.07
N ASP A 316 -10.67 -8.90 22.60
CA ASP A 316 -11.07 -10.05 23.42
C ASP A 316 -11.12 -11.33 22.56
N ASP A 317 -11.67 -11.26 21.35
CA ASP A 317 -11.75 -12.38 20.42
C ASP A 317 -10.35 -12.86 19.98
N LEU A 318 -9.44 -11.92 19.73
CA LEU A 318 -8.06 -12.22 19.35
C LEU A 318 -7.10 -12.37 20.56
N SER A 319 -7.62 -12.34 21.79
CA SER A 319 -6.81 -12.36 23.02
C SER A 319 -5.88 -13.57 23.14
N ALA A 320 -6.24 -14.71 22.54
CA ALA A 320 -5.40 -15.90 22.51
C ALA A 320 -4.14 -15.72 21.66
N LEU A 321 -4.22 -14.92 20.58
CA LEU A 321 -3.11 -14.60 19.68
C LEU A 321 -2.22 -13.48 20.23
N LEU A 322 -2.76 -12.61 21.09
CA LEU A 322 -2.03 -11.53 21.74
C LEU A 322 -1.14 -12.01 22.91
N LYS A 323 -1.30 -13.24 23.39
CA LYS A 323 -0.49 -13.87 24.44
C LYS A 323 0.74 -14.54 23.83
#